data_c560bb7f9bb350d66ce78fe9eb677831
#
_entry.id   c560bb7f9bb350d66ce78fe9eb677831
#
_cell.length_a   1.000
_cell.length_b   1.000
_cell.length_c   1.000
_cell.angle_alpha   90.00
_cell.angle_beta   90.00
_cell.angle_gamma   90.00
#
_symmetry.space_group_name_H-M   'P 1'
#
loop_
_entity.id
_entity.type
_entity.pdbx_description
1 polymer ?
#
loop_
_entity_poly.entity_id
_entity_poly.type
_entity_poly.pdbx_seq_one_letter_code
_entity_poly.pdbx_strand_id
1 'polypeptide(L)'
;MSETIGSESDKKPRLKFIDMARSIAILLMLEGHFTGSALSNEYKSSEYFLYTVWETIHGITAPLFFTVTGLIFVYLLTANNEINFRKNIRVRKGFKRVIELIFWGYLLQLKLWSMFKAYMAGSEIRLERFFSFHVLQSIGVGIFLLLLVYGLYKWINKGALYWYYLATALLLYFCNAYLQNYVLIEEAMVAARIKSNPDYLPIGAHPIIQNMIYGPHSSFGFVKFSGYVLLGGMLGSMIRIYEKNTLKLWFGLSFILIGIFVNISIQTIFHSIDHLTNYIGLTENGVLRLNSTYFVRFGQVLAVLGILILIDKYMTIKSKLFLKIGQNTLPIYILHSIILYGGILGIGLNP
;
A
#
# COMPACT_ATOMS: atom_id res chain seq x y z
N MET A 1 36.67 44.60 11.85
CA MET A 1 36.58 43.11 11.92
C MET A 1 35.29 42.79 12.62
N SER A 2 34.21 42.61 11.88
CA SER A 2 32.91 42.15 12.40
C SER A 2 32.66 40.76 11.78
N GLU A 3 32.85 39.73 12.59
CA GLU A 3 32.51 38.37 12.24
C GLU A 3 30.99 38.26 12.12
N THR A 4 30.53 38.04 10.91
CA THR A 4 29.16 37.60 10.60
C THR A 4 29.00 36.15 11.05
N ILE A 5 28.43 35.96 12.24
CA ILE A 5 27.94 34.66 12.71
C ILE A 5 26.81 34.30 11.79
N GLY A 6 27.09 33.45 10.81
CA GLY A 6 26.09 32.85 9.96
C GLY A 6 25.12 32.01 10.80
N SER A 7 23.85 32.38 10.80
CA SER A 7 22.76 31.63 11.45
C SER A 7 22.79 30.21 10.90
N GLU A 8 23.12 29.23 11.73
CA GLU A 8 22.81 27.84 11.50
C GLU A 8 21.31 27.76 11.30
N SER A 9 20.87 27.65 10.06
CA SER A 9 19.47 27.51 9.71
C SER A 9 18.91 26.33 10.52
N ASP A 10 17.89 26.57 11.32
CA ASP A 10 17.05 25.60 12.04
C ASP A 10 16.59 24.48 11.09
N LYS A 11 17.48 23.53 10.79
CA LYS A 11 17.13 22.32 10.07
C LYS A 11 16.20 21.53 10.98
N LYS A 12 14.91 21.60 10.70
CA LYS A 12 13.89 20.80 11.41
C LYS A 12 14.38 19.36 11.58
N PRO A 13 14.28 18.80 12.80
CA PRO A 13 14.74 17.46 13.06
C PRO A 13 14.02 16.47 12.14
N ARG A 14 14.81 15.68 11.42
CA ARG A 14 14.30 14.65 10.53
C ARG A 14 13.68 13.52 11.34
N LEU A 15 12.42 13.18 11.09
CA LEU A 15 11.74 12.09 11.74
C LEU A 15 12.28 10.74 11.23
N LYS A 16 13.23 10.16 11.98
CA LYS A 16 13.96 8.93 11.58
C LYS A 16 13.04 7.71 11.57
N PHE A 17 12.00 7.68 12.40
CA PHE A 17 11.06 6.56 12.44
C PHE A 17 10.40 6.29 11.07
N ILE A 18 10.22 7.31 10.23
CA ILE A 18 9.68 7.15 8.87
C ILE A 18 10.68 6.40 7.97
N ASP A 19 11.97 6.76 8.04
CA ASP A 19 13.00 6.05 7.28
C ASP A 19 13.17 4.61 7.80
N MET A 20 13.06 4.40 9.12
CA MET A 20 13.07 3.07 9.74
C MET A 20 11.90 2.22 9.25
N ALA A 21 10.69 2.77 9.25
CA ALA A 21 9.51 2.05 8.77
C ALA A 21 9.65 1.61 7.31
N ARG A 22 10.23 2.47 6.46
CA ARG A 22 10.53 2.11 5.06
C ARG A 22 11.58 1.02 4.96
N SER A 23 12.65 1.10 5.77
CA SER A 23 13.71 0.08 5.79
C SER A 23 13.15 -1.27 6.24
N ILE A 24 12.34 -1.30 7.29
CA ILE A 24 11.70 -2.53 7.76
C ILE A 24 10.77 -3.08 6.68
N ALA A 25 9.92 -2.25 6.09
CA ALA A 25 8.98 -2.70 5.07
C ALA A 25 9.68 -3.34 3.86
N ILE A 26 10.76 -2.74 3.36
CA ILE A 26 11.51 -3.29 2.22
C ILE A 26 12.29 -4.56 2.60
N LEU A 27 12.86 -4.61 3.81
CA LEU A 27 13.58 -5.80 4.28
C LEU A 27 12.65 -6.99 4.49
N LEU A 28 11.48 -6.78 5.11
CA LEU A 28 10.45 -7.81 5.25
C LEU A 28 9.93 -8.29 3.90
N MET A 29 9.83 -7.38 2.93
CA MET A 29 9.43 -7.74 1.57
C MET A 29 10.48 -8.65 0.91
N LEU A 30 11.75 -8.29 0.99
CA LEU A 30 12.84 -9.11 0.45
C LEU A 30 12.88 -10.48 1.13
N GLU A 31 12.88 -10.49 2.46
CA GLU A 31 12.89 -11.70 3.26
C GLU A 31 11.71 -12.60 2.87
N GLY A 32 10.48 -12.06 2.85
CA GLY A 32 9.29 -12.82 2.54
C GLY A 32 9.29 -13.43 1.14
N HIS A 33 9.79 -12.71 0.14
CA HIS A 33 9.89 -13.22 -1.23
C HIS A 33 10.95 -14.31 -1.37
N PHE A 34 12.15 -14.11 -0.80
CA PHE A 34 13.21 -15.11 -0.85
C PHE A 34 12.87 -16.36 -0.04
N THR A 35 12.39 -16.19 1.20
CA THR A 35 11.96 -17.31 2.05
C THR A 35 10.79 -18.06 1.44
N GLY A 36 9.77 -17.33 0.95
CA GLY A 36 8.62 -17.92 0.30
C GLY A 36 8.96 -18.73 -0.95
N SER A 37 10.02 -18.34 -1.68
CA SER A 37 10.50 -19.08 -2.85
C SER A 37 11.40 -20.27 -2.49
N ALA A 38 12.19 -20.14 -1.42
CA ALA A 38 13.16 -21.17 -1.01
C ALA A 38 12.56 -22.25 -0.10
N LEU A 39 11.51 -21.91 0.66
CA LEU A 39 10.89 -22.84 1.60
C LEU A 39 10.11 -23.93 0.85
N SER A 40 10.38 -25.19 1.18
CA SER A 40 9.62 -26.33 0.64
C SER A 40 8.14 -26.24 1.05
N ASN A 41 7.25 -26.68 0.17
CA ASN A 41 5.79 -26.67 0.41
C ASN A 41 5.39 -27.51 1.63
N GLU A 42 6.17 -28.53 1.99
CA GLU A 42 5.96 -29.35 3.18
C GLU A 42 5.98 -28.52 4.47
N TYR A 43 6.85 -27.50 4.54
CA TYR A 43 6.95 -26.61 5.72
C TYR A 43 6.02 -25.41 5.68
N LYS A 44 5.24 -25.24 4.60
CA LYS A 44 4.25 -24.17 4.47
C LYS A 44 2.89 -24.60 5.02
N SER A 45 2.87 -25.02 6.29
CA SER A 45 1.65 -25.44 6.98
C SER A 45 1.49 -24.69 8.30
N SER A 46 0.26 -24.35 8.64
CA SER A 46 -0.10 -23.75 9.94
C SER A 46 0.17 -24.68 11.14
N GLU A 47 0.49 -25.95 10.92
CA GLU A 47 0.95 -26.87 11.96
C GLU A 47 2.32 -26.48 12.53
N TYR A 48 3.13 -25.78 11.73
CA TYR A 48 4.44 -25.30 12.20
C TYR A 48 4.30 -23.90 12.82
N PHE A 49 4.54 -23.80 14.10
CA PHE A 49 4.48 -22.54 14.86
C PHE A 49 5.35 -21.43 14.21
N LEU A 50 6.57 -21.74 13.82
CA LEU A 50 7.47 -20.76 13.18
C LEU A 50 6.92 -20.26 11.85
N TYR A 51 6.30 -21.12 11.05
CA TYR A 51 5.65 -20.71 9.81
C TYR A 51 4.47 -19.78 10.08
N THR A 52 3.63 -20.09 11.03
CA THR A 52 2.48 -19.25 11.43
C THR A 52 2.91 -17.87 11.91
N VAL A 53 3.99 -17.78 12.70
CA VAL A 53 4.57 -16.49 13.13
C VAL A 53 5.10 -15.72 11.91
N TRP A 54 5.86 -16.40 11.06
CA TRP A 54 6.41 -15.79 9.84
C TRP A 54 5.31 -15.29 8.91
N GLU A 55 4.28 -16.09 8.63
CA GLU A 55 3.15 -15.72 7.78
C GLU A 55 2.40 -14.50 8.34
N THR A 56 2.23 -14.45 9.68
CA THR A 56 1.59 -13.30 10.35
C THR A 56 2.38 -12.01 10.14
N ILE A 57 3.71 -12.07 10.33
CA ILE A 57 4.61 -10.92 10.13
C ILE A 57 4.66 -10.54 8.65
N HIS A 58 4.78 -11.52 7.75
CA HIS A 58 4.79 -11.29 6.31
C HIS A 58 3.49 -10.63 5.83
N GLY A 59 2.35 -11.00 6.40
CA GLY A 59 1.05 -10.40 6.09
C GLY A 59 0.95 -8.90 6.38
N ILE A 60 1.83 -8.34 7.23
CA ILE A 60 1.87 -6.89 7.53
C ILE A 60 2.72 -6.13 6.50
N THR A 61 3.60 -6.81 5.78
CA THR A 61 4.63 -6.20 4.91
C THR A 61 4.03 -5.26 3.86
N ALA A 62 3.08 -5.74 3.06
CA ALA A 62 2.45 -4.93 2.02
C ALA A 62 1.63 -3.76 2.61
N PRO A 63 0.72 -3.96 3.59
CA PRO A 63 0.05 -2.86 4.27
C PRO A 63 0.99 -1.80 4.82
N LEU A 64 2.10 -2.20 5.45
CA LEU A 64 3.11 -1.28 5.98
C LEU A 64 3.77 -0.47 4.85
N PHE A 65 4.20 -1.15 3.78
CA PHE A 65 4.88 -0.51 2.65
C PHE A 65 4.01 0.54 1.95
N PHE A 66 2.73 0.19 1.69
CA PHE A 66 1.76 1.09 1.09
C PHE A 66 1.43 2.28 2.01
N THR A 67 1.17 2.01 3.29
CA THR A 67 0.86 3.06 4.27
C THR A 67 2.02 4.02 4.47
N VAL A 68 3.24 3.52 4.64
CA VAL A 68 4.43 4.38 4.83
C VAL A 68 4.74 5.19 3.57
N THR A 69 4.47 4.65 2.37
CA THR A 69 4.61 5.40 1.13
C THR A 69 3.66 6.59 1.08
N GLY A 70 2.40 6.40 1.41
CA GLY A 70 1.41 7.49 1.50
C GLY A 70 1.76 8.51 2.58
N LEU A 71 2.19 8.03 3.75
CA LEU A 71 2.58 8.86 4.89
C LEU A 71 3.70 9.84 4.52
N ILE A 72 4.81 9.32 3.99
CA ILE A 72 5.96 10.18 3.64
C ILE A 72 5.63 11.12 2.49
N PHE A 73 4.85 10.63 1.51
CA PHE A 73 4.46 11.45 0.38
C PHE A 73 3.67 12.69 0.83
N VAL A 74 2.63 12.52 1.64
CA VAL A 74 1.80 13.63 2.12
C VAL A 74 2.53 14.49 3.16
N TYR A 75 3.32 13.90 4.05
CA TYR A 75 4.15 14.65 4.99
C TYR A 75 5.08 15.64 4.26
N LEU A 76 5.68 15.21 3.14
CA LEU A 76 6.51 16.07 2.30
C LEU A 76 5.69 17.02 1.42
N LEU A 77 4.53 16.60 0.92
CA LEU A 77 3.62 17.41 0.09
C LEU A 77 3.13 18.64 0.85
N THR A 78 2.86 18.48 2.13
CA THR A 78 2.34 19.53 3.03
C THR A 78 3.46 20.31 3.74
N ALA A 79 4.73 20.02 3.45
CA ALA A 79 5.88 20.71 4.06
C ALA A 79 5.97 22.20 3.67
N ASN A 80 5.56 22.55 2.47
CA ASN A 80 5.51 23.92 1.98
C ASN A 80 4.07 24.44 2.11
N ASN A 81 3.89 25.60 2.75
CA ASN A 81 2.60 26.26 2.88
C ASN A 81 2.10 26.90 1.56
N GLU A 82 2.50 26.35 0.41
CA GLU A 82 2.03 26.79 -0.89
C GLU A 82 0.51 26.71 -1.00
N ILE A 83 -0.14 27.86 -1.14
CA ILE A 83 -1.59 27.96 -1.24
C ILE A 83 -2.08 27.36 -2.55
N ASN A 84 -1.32 27.54 -3.63
CA ASN A 84 -1.72 27.13 -4.97
C ASN A 84 -1.23 25.73 -5.31
N PHE A 85 -2.17 24.81 -5.64
CA PHE A 85 -1.89 23.45 -6.06
C PHE A 85 -0.86 23.38 -7.21
N ARG A 86 -1.03 24.19 -8.27
CA ARG A 86 -0.15 24.16 -9.45
C ARG A 86 1.25 24.67 -9.19
N LYS A 87 1.44 25.58 -8.21
CA LYS A 87 2.77 26.12 -7.84
C LYS A 87 3.55 25.22 -6.91
N ASN A 88 2.90 24.23 -6.29
CA ASN A 88 3.58 23.33 -5.37
C ASN A 88 4.51 22.37 -6.14
N ILE A 89 5.82 22.54 -5.95
CA ILE A 89 6.86 21.71 -6.57
C ILE A 89 6.67 20.22 -6.23
N ARG A 90 6.13 19.89 -5.04
CA ARG A 90 5.89 18.51 -4.61
C ARG A 90 4.75 17.85 -5.39
N VAL A 91 3.74 18.60 -5.82
CA VAL A 91 2.70 18.11 -6.73
C VAL A 91 3.31 17.68 -8.06
N ARG A 92 4.15 18.52 -8.66
CA ARG A 92 4.84 18.19 -9.92
C ARG A 92 5.74 16.96 -9.78
N LYS A 93 6.52 16.88 -8.68
CA LYS A 93 7.34 15.69 -8.38
C LYS A 93 6.49 14.45 -8.15
N GLY A 94 5.30 14.61 -7.56
CA GLY A 94 4.34 13.53 -7.35
C GLY A 94 3.84 12.95 -8.67
N PHE A 95 3.39 13.77 -9.61
CA PHE A 95 2.99 13.31 -10.95
C PHE A 95 4.13 12.57 -11.67
N LYS A 96 5.35 13.12 -11.61
CA LYS A 96 6.53 12.43 -12.16
C LYS A 96 6.72 11.06 -11.52
N ARG A 97 6.54 10.95 -10.20
CA ARG A 97 6.65 9.68 -9.47
C ARG A 97 5.57 8.68 -9.85
N VAL A 98 4.34 9.12 -10.09
CA VAL A 98 3.24 8.28 -10.59
C VAL A 98 3.64 7.63 -11.91
N ILE A 99 4.09 8.45 -12.88
CA ILE A 99 4.50 7.97 -14.20
C ILE A 99 5.68 6.99 -14.08
N GLU A 100 6.67 7.32 -13.27
CA GLU A 100 7.85 6.48 -13.02
C GLU A 100 7.45 5.09 -12.46
N LEU A 101 6.57 5.06 -11.47
CA LEU A 101 6.12 3.82 -10.84
C LEU A 101 5.30 2.93 -11.80
N ILE A 102 4.39 3.53 -12.56
CA ILE A 102 3.60 2.82 -13.55
C ILE A 102 4.50 2.28 -14.66
N PHE A 103 5.43 3.09 -15.14
CA PHE A 103 6.41 2.67 -16.15
C PHE A 103 7.25 1.48 -15.68
N TRP A 104 7.89 1.57 -14.51
CA TRP A 104 8.67 0.46 -13.96
C TRP A 104 7.81 -0.76 -13.65
N GLY A 105 6.57 -0.56 -13.17
CA GLY A 105 5.64 -1.64 -12.92
C GLY A 105 5.39 -2.48 -14.17
N TYR A 106 5.05 -1.86 -15.29
CA TYR A 106 4.83 -2.57 -16.56
C TYR A 106 6.13 -3.07 -17.19
N LEU A 107 7.23 -2.34 -17.10
CA LEU A 107 8.52 -2.78 -17.63
C LEU A 107 8.99 -4.08 -16.98
N LEU A 108 8.80 -4.24 -15.66
CA LEU A 108 9.15 -5.46 -14.94
C LEU A 108 8.28 -6.67 -15.32
N GLN A 109 7.09 -6.45 -15.91
CA GLN A 109 6.17 -7.51 -16.34
C GLN A 109 6.44 -8.02 -17.77
N LEU A 110 7.28 -7.34 -18.54
CA LEU A 110 7.47 -7.66 -19.96
C LEU A 110 7.92 -9.09 -20.22
N LYS A 111 8.80 -9.68 -19.38
CA LYS A 111 9.33 -11.05 -19.55
C LYS A 111 9.73 -11.36 -21.01
N LEU A 112 10.57 -10.52 -21.59
CA LEU A 112 10.95 -10.53 -23.02
C LEU A 112 11.35 -11.90 -23.55
N TRP A 113 12.08 -12.70 -22.77
CA TRP A 113 12.50 -14.04 -23.17
C TRP A 113 11.31 -15.01 -23.33
N SER A 114 10.35 -14.93 -22.43
CA SER A 114 9.14 -15.75 -22.51
C SER A 114 8.28 -15.36 -23.73
N MET A 115 8.18 -14.05 -24.02
CA MET A 115 7.50 -13.56 -25.22
C MET A 115 8.21 -13.99 -26.50
N PHE A 116 9.54 -13.94 -26.54
CA PHE A 116 10.34 -14.42 -27.67
C PHE A 116 10.14 -15.92 -27.90
N LYS A 117 10.18 -16.73 -26.83
CA LYS A 117 9.91 -18.19 -26.96
C LYS A 117 8.50 -18.48 -27.49
N ALA A 118 7.48 -17.75 -26.99
CA ALA A 118 6.12 -17.92 -27.48
C ALA A 118 5.99 -17.58 -28.97
N TYR A 119 6.62 -16.47 -29.39
CA TYR A 119 6.68 -16.07 -30.79
C TYR A 119 7.34 -17.14 -31.68
N MET A 120 8.51 -17.67 -31.28
CA MET A 120 9.22 -18.70 -32.01
C MET A 120 8.46 -20.05 -32.07
N ALA A 121 7.64 -20.33 -31.06
CA ALA A 121 6.81 -21.52 -30.99
C ALA A 121 5.44 -21.36 -31.72
N GLY A 122 5.19 -20.20 -32.35
CA GLY A 122 3.88 -19.90 -32.95
C GLY A 122 2.70 -19.88 -32.00
N SER A 123 2.98 -19.71 -30.70
CA SER A 123 1.94 -19.65 -29.67
C SER A 123 1.46 -18.22 -29.46
N GLU A 124 0.19 -18.04 -29.07
CA GLU A 124 -0.37 -16.73 -28.77
C GLU A 124 0.33 -16.06 -27.57
N ILE A 125 0.70 -14.79 -27.75
CA ILE A 125 1.25 -13.98 -26.68
C ILE A 125 0.09 -13.49 -25.80
N ARG A 126 -0.04 -14.06 -24.60
CA ARG A 126 -1.09 -13.67 -23.66
C ARG A 126 -0.76 -12.33 -23.00
N LEU A 127 -1.34 -11.24 -23.51
CA LEU A 127 -1.18 -9.89 -22.99
C LEU A 127 -1.97 -9.62 -21.69
N GLU A 128 -2.91 -10.49 -21.32
CA GLU A 128 -3.73 -10.35 -20.11
C GLU A 128 -2.89 -10.20 -18.85
N ARG A 129 -1.82 -10.98 -18.72
CA ARG A 129 -0.88 -10.88 -17.60
C ARG A 129 -0.10 -9.57 -17.60
N PHE A 130 0.16 -8.98 -18.77
CA PHE A 130 0.90 -7.73 -18.88
C PHE A 130 0.11 -6.57 -18.28
N PHE A 131 -1.22 -6.56 -18.42
CA PHE A 131 -2.09 -5.51 -17.88
C PHE A 131 -2.54 -5.75 -16.44
N SER A 132 -2.02 -6.78 -15.77
CA SER A 132 -2.31 -7.03 -14.35
C SER A 132 -1.67 -5.98 -13.44
N PHE A 133 -2.30 -5.74 -12.29
CA PHE A 133 -1.81 -4.78 -11.30
C PHE A 133 -0.94 -5.46 -10.25
N HIS A 134 0.28 -4.96 -10.11
CA HIS A 134 1.24 -5.32 -9.07
C HIS A 134 1.55 -4.12 -8.17
N VAL A 135 2.47 -4.30 -7.24
CA VAL A 135 2.81 -3.33 -6.18
C VAL A 135 3.08 -1.92 -6.73
N LEU A 136 3.94 -1.78 -7.76
CA LEU A 136 4.35 -0.46 -8.26
C LEU A 136 3.20 0.30 -8.92
N GLN A 137 2.38 -0.37 -9.74
CA GLN A 137 1.21 0.25 -10.36
C GLN A 137 0.21 0.70 -9.29
N SER A 138 -0.07 -0.16 -8.28
CA SER A 138 -1.00 0.18 -7.20
C SER A 138 -0.51 1.33 -6.34
N ILE A 139 0.80 1.43 -6.07
CA ILE A 139 1.39 2.60 -5.40
C ILE A 139 1.27 3.84 -6.28
N GLY A 140 1.55 3.71 -7.59
CA GLY A 140 1.41 4.80 -8.55
C GLY A 140 -0.01 5.39 -8.54
N VAL A 141 -1.03 4.53 -8.65
CA VAL A 141 -2.44 4.95 -8.56
C VAL A 141 -2.77 5.53 -7.18
N GLY A 142 -2.27 4.92 -6.10
CA GLY A 142 -2.46 5.46 -4.75
C GLY A 142 -1.90 6.87 -4.58
N ILE A 143 -0.69 7.16 -5.10
CA ILE A 143 -0.12 8.51 -5.09
C ILE A 143 -0.93 9.47 -5.98
N PHE A 144 -1.41 9.00 -7.13
CA PHE A 144 -2.28 9.79 -7.98
C PHE A 144 -3.57 10.20 -7.25
N LEU A 145 -4.22 9.26 -6.56
CA LEU A 145 -5.39 9.55 -5.72
C LEU A 145 -5.07 10.53 -4.59
N LEU A 146 -3.90 10.41 -3.94
CA LEU A 146 -3.46 11.41 -2.95
C LEU A 146 -3.38 12.82 -3.54
N LEU A 147 -2.86 12.94 -4.76
CA LEU A 147 -2.78 14.24 -5.46
C LEU A 147 -4.16 14.78 -5.83
N LEU A 148 -5.08 13.93 -6.29
CA LEU A 148 -6.46 14.34 -6.61
C LEU A 148 -7.18 14.85 -5.37
N VAL A 149 -7.11 14.10 -4.26
CA VAL A 149 -7.72 14.48 -2.98
C VAL A 149 -7.08 15.76 -2.43
N TYR A 150 -5.77 15.93 -2.56
CA TYR A 150 -5.10 17.18 -2.19
C TYR A 150 -5.58 18.35 -3.05
N GLY A 151 -5.78 18.15 -4.36
CA GLY A 151 -6.35 19.15 -5.26
C GLY A 151 -7.76 19.53 -4.86
N LEU A 152 -8.61 18.56 -4.56
CA LEU A 152 -9.98 18.77 -4.08
C LEU A 152 -9.99 19.55 -2.76
N TYR A 153 -9.14 19.18 -1.80
CA TYR A 153 -8.96 19.91 -0.55
C TYR A 153 -8.58 21.37 -0.78
N LYS A 154 -7.63 21.64 -1.70
CA LYS A 154 -7.20 23.02 -2.03
C LYS A 154 -8.30 23.81 -2.73
N TRP A 155 -9.17 23.15 -3.48
CA TRP A 155 -10.33 23.79 -4.13
C TRP A 155 -11.42 24.14 -3.14
N ILE A 156 -11.82 23.19 -2.26
CA ILE A 156 -12.84 23.39 -1.24
C ILE A 156 -12.34 24.34 -0.12
N ASN A 157 -11.07 24.23 0.23
CA ASN A 157 -10.37 25.04 1.25
C ASN A 157 -11.08 25.10 2.62
N LYS A 158 -11.69 24.02 3.06
CA LYS A 158 -12.38 23.87 4.35
C LYS A 158 -11.94 22.60 5.08
N GLY A 159 -11.91 22.65 6.40
CA GLY A 159 -11.60 21.50 7.26
C GLY A 159 -10.12 21.10 7.24
N ALA A 160 -9.83 19.90 7.72
CA ALA A 160 -8.47 19.35 7.76
C ALA A 160 -8.28 18.29 6.68
N LEU A 161 -7.11 18.30 6.02
CA LEU A 161 -6.78 17.41 4.91
C LEU A 161 -6.90 15.92 5.25
N TYR A 162 -6.56 15.53 6.48
CA TYR A 162 -6.62 14.13 6.90
C TYR A 162 -8.04 13.54 6.85
N TRP A 163 -9.10 14.34 7.02
CA TRP A 163 -10.48 13.88 6.88
C TRP A 163 -10.82 13.55 5.42
N TYR A 164 -10.30 14.30 4.47
CA TYR A 164 -10.50 14.00 3.04
C TYR A 164 -9.86 12.67 2.66
N TYR A 165 -8.62 12.44 3.14
CA TYR A 165 -7.95 11.15 2.89
C TYR A 165 -8.67 9.99 3.57
N LEU A 166 -9.12 10.16 4.81
CA LEU A 166 -9.89 9.13 5.51
C LEU A 166 -11.20 8.81 4.77
N ALA A 167 -11.98 9.83 4.41
CA ALA A 167 -13.25 9.66 3.72
C ALA A 167 -13.05 8.94 2.37
N THR A 168 -12.02 9.33 1.60
CA THR A 168 -11.71 8.68 0.32
C THR A 168 -11.24 7.23 0.52
N ALA A 169 -10.44 6.94 1.54
CA ALA A 169 -10.03 5.59 1.87
C ALA A 169 -11.22 4.70 2.24
N LEU A 170 -12.13 5.21 3.08
CA LEU A 170 -13.35 4.49 3.45
C LEU A 170 -14.25 4.23 2.24
N LEU A 171 -14.40 5.22 1.35
CA LEU A 171 -15.13 5.06 0.09
C LEU A 171 -14.51 3.97 -0.80
N LEU A 172 -13.18 3.94 -0.94
CA LEU A 172 -12.51 2.89 -1.71
C LEU A 172 -12.72 1.51 -1.09
N TYR A 173 -12.65 1.38 0.24
CA TYR A 173 -12.92 0.10 0.89
C TYR A 173 -14.39 -0.31 0.76
N PHE A 174 -15.32 0.63 0.80
CA PHE A 174 -16.72 0.36 0.52
C PHE A 174 -16.90 -0.19 -0.91
N CYS A 175 -16.33 0.48 -1.91
CA CYS A 175 -16.34 -0.02 -3.30
C CYS A 175 -15.64 -1.39 -3.41
N ASN A 176 -14.52 -1.59 -2.70
CA ASN A 176 -13.82 -2.88 -2.68
C ASN A 176 -14.69 -4.01 -2.12
N ALA A 177 -15.49 -3.76 -1.09
CA ALA A 177 -16.37 -4.76 -0.51
C ALA A 177 -17.37 -5.29 -1.55
N TYR A 178 -17.99 -4.39 -2.31
CA TYR A 178 -18.90 -4.76 -3.40
C TYR A 178 -18.20 -5.54 -4.52
N LEU A 179 -17.06 -5.08 -4.97
CA LEU A 179 -16.29 -5.76 -6.01
C LEU A 179 -15.85 -7.16 -5.55
N GLN A 180 -15.40 -7.28 -4.31
CA GLN A 180 -14.98 -8.57 -3.76
C GLN A 180 -16.15 -9.54 -3.60
N ASN A 181 -17.29 -9.07 -3.12
CA ASN A 181 -18.48 -9.89 -3.00
C ASN A 181 -18.92 -10.42 -4.35
N TYR A 182 -18.91 -9.57 -5.37
CA TYR A 182 -19.25 -9.98 -6.74
C TYR A 182 -18.32 -11.09 -7.25
N VAL A 183 -16.99 -10.94 -7.08
CA VAL A 183 -16.02 -11.97 -7.47
C VAL A 183 -16.24 -13.29 -6.75
N LEU A 184 -16.51 -13.25 -5.44
CA LEU A 184 -16.79 -14.47 -4.66
C LEU A 184 -18.05 -15.21 -5.13
N ILE A 185 -19.09 -14.46 -5.52
CA ILE A 185 -20.32 -15.04 -6.08
C ILE A 185 -20.00 -15.74 -7.42
N GLU A 186 -19.25 -15.07 -8.31
CA GLU A 186 -18.85 -15.65 -9.59
C GLU A 186 -18.00 -16.90 -9.42
N GLU A 187 -17.01 -16.88 -8.53
CA GLU A 187 -16.18 -18.06 -8.22
C GLU A 187 -17.02 -19.23 -7.71
N ALA A 188 -18.00 -18.97 -6.85
CA ALA A 188 -18.92 -19.98 -6.34
C ALA A 188 -19.80 -20.56 -7.47
N MET A 189 -20.29 -19.73 -8.40
CA MET A 189 -21.07 -20.18 -9.56
C MET A 189 -20.24 -21.05 -10.49
N VAL A 190 -18.99 -20.68 -10.76
CA VAL A 190 -18.04 -21.48 -11.57
C VAL A 190 -17.77 -22.83 -10.91
N ALA A 191 -17.52 -22.85 -9.60
CA ALA A 191 -17.29 -24.06 -8.83
C ALA A 191 -18.52 -25.01 -8.86
N ALA A 192 -19.73 -24.44 -8.83
CA ALA A 192 -20.98 -25.18 -8.95
C ALA A 192 -21.30 -25.65 -10.39
N ARG A 193 -20.42 -25.43 -11.35
CA ARG A 193 -20.61 -25.72 -12.80
C ARG A 193 -21.86 -25.04 -13.41
N ILE A 194 -22.33 -23.98 -12.82
CA ILE A 194 -23.32 -23.10 -13.41
C ILE A 194 -22.61 -22.29 -14.47
N LYS A 195 -23.17 -22.22 -15.69
CA LYS A 195 -22.63 -21.36 -16.75
C LYS A 195 -22.64 -19.90 -16.25
N SER A 196 -21.52 -19.43 -15.71
CA SER A 196 -21.33 -18.03 -15.40
C SER A 196 -20.62 -17.36 -16.57
N ASN A 197 -20.93 -16.11 -16.78
CA ASN A 197 -20.14 -15.26 -17.65
C ASN A 197 -18.80 -15.03 -16.95
N PRO A 198 -17.63 -15.30 -17.57
CA PRO A 198 -16.31 -15.09 -16.93
C PRO A 198 -15.98 -13.60 -16.68
N ASP A 199 -16.93 -12.71 -16.88
CA ASP A 199 -16.79 -11.28 -16.66
C ASP A 199 -16.90 -10.97 -15.17
N TYR A 200 -15.74 -10.76 -14.51
CA TYR A 200 -15.61 -10.43 -13.08
C TYR A 200 -16.19 -9.06 -12.69
N LEU A 201 -16.77 -8.31 -13.59
CA LEU A 201 -17.43 -7.04 -13.32
C LEU A 201 -18.85 -7.06 -13.90
N PRO A 202 -19.85 -6.52 -13.16
CA PRO A 202 -21.26 -6.59 -13.53
C PRO A 202 -21.66 -5.83 -14.78
N ILE A 203 -20.75 -5.18 -15.51
CA ILE A 203 -21.09 -4.23 -16.57
C ILE A 203 -20.21 -4.48 -17.80
N GLY A 204 -20.12 -5.69 -18.33
CA GLY A 204 -19.44 -5.94 -19.61
C GLY A 204 -18.13 -5.17 -19.82
N ALA A 205 -17.36 -4.93 -18.75
CA ALA A 205 -16.14 -4.18 -18.81
C ALA A 205 -15.11 -4.97 -19.63
N HIS A 206 -14.31 -4.25 -20.41
CA HIS A 206 -13.26 -4.87 -21.20
C HIS A 206 -12.34 -5.72 -20.31
N PRO A 207 -11.90 -6.95 -20.70
CA PRO A 207 -11.08 -7.86 -19.90
C PRO A 207 -9.82 -7.22 -19.30
N ILE A 208 -9.21 -6.28 -20.00
CA ILE A 208 -8.06 -5.50 -19.49
C ILE A 208 -8.46 -4.71 -18.24
N ILE A 209 -9.62 -4.02 -18.26
CA ILE A 209 -10.10 -3.21 -17.12
C ILE A 209 -10.42 -4.12 -15.94
N GLN A 210 -11.05 -5.26 -16.20
CA GLN A 210 -11.34 -6.26 -15.18
C GLN A 210 -10.05 -6.76 -14.51
N ASN A 211 -9.03 -7.12 -15.29
CA ASN A 211 -7.72 -7.54 -14.78
C ASN A 211 -7.04 -6.46 -13.93
N MET A 212 -7.14 -5.19 -14.31
CA MET A 212 -6.57 -4.08 -13.54
C MET A 212 -7.23 -3.91 -12.16
N ILE A 213 -8.53 -4.16 -12.06
CA ILE A 213 -9.30 -3.94 -10.82
C ILE A 213 -9.27 -5.18 -9.94
N TYR A 214 -9.66 -6.33 -10.47
CA TYR A 214 -9.90 -7.57 -9.70
C TYR A 214 -9.53 -8.86 -10.43
N GLY A 215 -8.75 -8.79 -11.50
CA GLY A 215 -8.41 -9.98 -12.29
C GLY A 215 -7.55 -11.01 -11.54
N PRO A 216 -7.60 -12.28 -11.93
CA PRO A 216 -6.89 -13.39 -11.28
C PRO A 216 -5.38 -13.23 -11.31
N HIS A 217 -4.84 -12.38 -12.18
CA HIS A 217 -3.42 -12.09 -12.29
C HIS A 217 -2.99 -10.84 -11.51
N SER A 218 -3.92 -10.07 -10.94
CA SER A 218 -3.65 -8.84 -10.20
C SER A 218 -3.50 -9.11 -8.71
N SER A 219 -2.29 -9.46 -8.28
CA SER A 219 -1.99 -9.73 -6.86
C SER A 219 -2.25 -8.52 -5.95
N PHE A 220 -2.14 -7.30 -6.51
CA PHE A 220 -2.29 -6.04 -5.80
C PHE A 220 -3.32 -5.13 -6.48
N GLY A 221 -4.59 -5.55 -6.49
CA GLY A 221 -5.67 -4.73 -7.04
C GLY A 221 -5.69 -3.32 -6.45
N PHE A 222 -5.80 -2.30 -7.32
CA PHE A 222 -5.57 -0.92 -6.91
C PHE A 222 -6.62 -0.42 -5.90
N VAL A 223 -7.85 -0.89 -5.96
CA VAL A 223 -8.93 -0.42 -5.08
C VAL A 223 -8.59 -0.66 -3.62
N LYS A 224 -8.21 -1.90 -3.26
CA LYS A 224 -7.88 -2.26 -1.89
C LYS A 224 -6.53 -1.69 -1.40
N PHE A 225 -5.51 -1.73 -2.25
CA PHE A 225 -4.16 -1.32 -1.82
C PHE A 225 -3.95 0.20 -1.86
N SER A 226 -4.63 0.93 -2.77
CA SER A 226 -4.65 2.40 -2.71
C SER A 226 -5.31 2.94 -1.44
N GLY A 227 -6.22 2.17 -0.82
CA GLY A 227 -6.78 2.49 0.48
C GLY A 227 -5.71 2.65 1.56
N TYR A 228 -4.72 1.74 1.61
CA TYR A 228 -3.58 1.87 2.53
C TYR A 228 -2.72 3.11 2.23
N VAL A 229 -2.51 3.46 0.97
CA VAL A 229 -1.78 4.68 0.58
C VAL A 229 -2.52 5.92 1.08
N LEU A 230 -3.86 5.96 0.94
CA LEU A 230 -4.70 7.06 1.44
C LEU A 230 -4.71 7.14 2.98
N LEU A 231 -4.82 6.00 3.68
CA LEU A 231 -4.68 5.95 5.13
C LEU A 231 -3.28 6.43 5.57
N GLY A 232 -2.23 6.07 4.82
CA GLY A 232 -0.90 6.62 5.00
C GLY A 232 -0.87 8.14 4.80
N GLY A 233 -1.54 8.64 3.77
CA GLY A 233 -1.70 10.09 3.53
C GLY A 233 -2.41 10.82 4.67
N MET A 234 -3.45 10.21 5.24
CA MET A 234 -4.12 10.69 6.46
C MET A 234 -3.10 10.83 7.60
N LEU A 235 -2.32 9.78 7.89
CA LEU A 235 -1.30 9.79 8.94
C LEU A 235 -0.22 10.85 8.67
N GLY A 236 0.26 10.97 7.41
CA GLY A 236 1.25 11.97 7.02
C GLY A 236 0.76 13.40 7.24
N SER A 237 -0.51 13.69 6.94
CA SER A 237 -1.15 14.97 7.21
C SER A 237 -1.29 15.24 8.71
N MET A 238 -1.69 14.24 9.51
CA MET A 238 -1.77 14.34 10.98
C MET A 238 -0.39 14.59 11.60
N ILE A 239 0.61 13.80 11.24
CA ILE A 239 1.98 13.96 11.74
C ILE A 239 2.52 15.34 11.40
N ARG A 240 2.17 15.91 10.23
CA ARG A 240 2.57 17.26 9.87
C ARG A 240 1.95 18.33 10.75
N ILE A 241 0.67 18.19 11.10
CA ILE A 241 -0.02 19.11 12.00
C ILE A 241 0.55 19.02 13.43
N TYR A 242 0.80 17.81 13.89
CA TYR A 242 1.29 17.52 15.24
C TYR A 242 2.82 17.31 15.32
N GLU A 243 3.59 17.84 14.37
CA GLU A 243 5.04 17.59 14.21
C GLU A 243 5.82 17.75 15.51
N LYS A 244 5.55 18.83 16.27
CA LYS A 244 6.18 19.10 17.58
C LYS A 244 5.87 18.04 18.67
N ASN A 245 4.79 17.31 18.50
CA ASN A 245 4.33 16.31 19.47
C ASN A 245 4.66 14.88 19.05
N THR A 246 5.09 14.66 17.80
CA THR A 246 5.26 13.32 17.20
C THR A 246 6.22 12.44 18.00
N LEU A 247 7.28 13.01 18.57
CA LEU A 247 8.24 12.26 19.39
C LEU A 247 7.90 12.30 20.90
N LYS A 248 6.71 12.73 21.29
CA LYS A 248 6.26 12.59 22.68
C LYS A 248 5.80 11.18 22.97
N LEU A 249 5.97 10.73 24.22
CA LEU A 249 5.59 9.38 24.66
C LEU A 249 4.13 9.06 24.35
N TRP A 250 3.22 9.97 24.72
CA TRP A 250 1.79 9.78 24.51
C TRP A 250 1.41 9.60 23.03
N PHE A 251 2.15 10.25 22.11
CA PHE A 251 1.87 10.14 20.67
C PHE A 251 2.20 8.73 20.15
N GLY A 252 3.37 8.18 20.48
CA GLY A 252 3.72 6.80 20.15
C GLY A 252 2.78 5.78 20.80
N LEU A 253 2.46 5.97 22.09
CA LEU A 253 1.52 5.10 22.81
C LEU A 253 0.11 5.17 22.20
N SER A 254 -0.39 6.34 21.79
CA SER A 254 -1.70 6.45 21.15
C SER A 254 -1.79 5.64 19.88
N PHE A 255 -0.73 5.61 19.04
CA PHE A 255 -0.68 4.76 17.85
C PHE A 255 -0.74 3.27 18.19
N ILE A 256 -0.02 2.84 19.24
CA ILE A 256 -0.06 1.45 19.71
C ILE A 256 -1.46 1.09 20.23
N LEU A 257 -2.04 1.93 21.10
CA LEU A 257 -3.36 1.66 21.70
C LEU A 257 -4.47 1.65 20.64
N ILE A 258 -4.47 2.62 19.72
CA ILE A 258 -5.43 2.64 18.60
C ILE A 258 -5.23 1.41 17.72
N GLY A 259 -3.97 1.03 17.44
CA GLY A 259 -3.66 -0.15 16.66
C GLY A 259 -4.20 -1.43 17.30
N ILE A 260 -4.02 -1.62 18.61
CA ILE A 260 -4.55 -2.75 19.38
C ILE A 260 -6.08 -2.71 19.40
N PHE A 261 -6.67 -1.54 19.67
CA PHE A 261 -8.12 -1.38 19.66
C PHE A 261 -8.74 -1.77 18.32
N VAL A 262 -8.18 -1.26 17.21
CA VAL A 262 -8.62 -1.61 15.86
C VAL A 262 -8.47 -3.11 15.61
N ASN A 263 -7.36 -3.72 16.02
CA ASN A 263 -7.12 -5.15 15.82
C ASN A 263 -8.16 -6.03 16.52
N ILE A 264 -8.55 -5.65 17.75
CA ILE A 264 -9.51 -6.43 18.56
C ILE A 264 -10.95 -6.15 18.15
N SER A 265 -11.30 -4.87 17.91
CA SER A 265 -12.71 -4.44 17.84
C SER A 265 -13.25 -4.38 16.42
N ILE A 266 -12.39 -4.28 15.40
CA ILE A 266 -12.83 -3.95 14.04
C ILE A 266 -13.77 -5.00 13.43
N GLN A 267 -13.55 -6.28 13.72
CA GLN A 267 -14.41 -7.35 13.21
C GLN A 267 -15.83 -7.23 13.78
N THR A 268 -15.95 -6.95 15.08
CA THR A 268 -17.23 -6.72 15.75
C THR A 268 -17.92 -5.46 15.22
N ILE A 269 -17.16 -4.39 15.02
CA ILE A 269 -17.67 -3.12 14.46
C ILE A 269 -18.22 -3.36 13.05
N PHE A 270 -17.46 -4.01 12.17
CA PHE A 270 -17.91 -4.30 10.81
C PHE A 270 -19.12 -5.25 10.79
N HIS A 271 -19.17 -6.21 11.70
CA HIS A 271 -20.35 -7.08 11.85
C HIS A 271 -21.60 -6.28 12.24
N SER A 272 -21.48 -5.36 13.17
CA SER A 272 -22.59 -4.51 13.60
C SER A 272 -23.06 -3.53 12.51
N ILE A 273 -22.11 -2.92 11.79
CA ILE A 273 -22.41 -2.01 10.66
C ILE A 273 -23.08 -2.81 9.53
N ASP A 274 -22.57 -3.96 9.20
CA ASP A 274 -23.11 -4.85 8.16
C ASP A 274 -24.55 -5.26 8.46
N HIS A 275 -24.83 -5.60 9.71
CA HIS A 275 -26.18 -5.91 10.17
C HIS A 275 -27.12 -4.69 10.03
N LEU A 276 -26.66 -3.51 10.42
CA LEU A 276 -27.43 -2.28 10.31
C LEU A 276 -27.71 -1.90 8.85
N THR A 277 -26.70 -1.95 7.99
CA THR A 277 -26.83 -1.59 6.57
C THR A 277 -27.71 -2.58 5.80
N ASN A 278 -27.68 -3.87 6.18
CA ASN A 278 -28.58 -4.87 5.64
C ASN A 278 -30.04 -4.63 6.10
N TYR A 279 -30.24 -4.29 7.39
CA TYR A 279 -31.58 -4.00 7.93
C TYR A 279 -32.26 -2.83 7.20
N ILE A 280 -31.50 -1.80 6.83
CA ILE A 280 -32.02 -0.64 6.06
C ILE A 280 -32.02 -0.88 4.54
N GLY A 281 -31.68 -2.08 4.07
CA GLY A 281 -31.66 -2.45 2.66
C GLY A 281 -30.57 -1.78 1.80
N LEU A 282 -29.51 -1.28 2.45
CA LEU A 282 -28.41 -0.60 1.76
C LEU A 282 -27.36 -1.58 1.21
N THR A 283 -27.12 -2.67 1.91
CA THR A 283 -26.15 -3.71 1.52
C THR A 283 -26.71 -5.11 1.73
N GLU A 284 -26.17 -6.08 1.00
CA GLU A 284 -26.39 -7.48 1.30
C GLU A 284 -25.62 -7.91 2.56
N ASN A 285 -26.11 -8.92 3.26
CA ASN A 285 -25.49 -9.39 4.49
C ASN A 285 -24.08 -9.95 4.24
N GLY A 286 -23.11 -9.49 5.00
CA GLY A 286 -21.71 -9.94 4.94
C GLY A 286 -20.79 -9.14 4.02
N VAL A 287 -21.32 -8.26 3.18
CA VAL A 287 -20.51 -7.50 2.18
C VAL A 287 -19.48 -6.61 2.83
N LEU A 288 -19.87 -5.81 3.80
CA LEU A 288 -18.92 -4.87 4.43
C LEU A 288 -17.89 -5.57 5.31
N ARG A 289 -18.25 -6.70 5.90
CA ARG A 289 -17.36 -7.52 6.73
C ARG A 289 -16.13 -8.01 5.97
N LEU A 290 -16.20 -8.14 4.63
CA LEU A 290 -15.08 -8.52 3.78
C LEU A 290 -13.86 -7.57 3.95
N ASN A 291 -14.12 -6.31 4.33
CA ASN A 291 -13.04 -5.34 4.55
C ASN A 291 -12.39 -5.41 5.93
N SER A 292 -12.94 -6.15 6.89
CA SER A 292 -12.41 -6.18 8.27
C SER A 292 -10.93 -6.55 8.33
N THR A 293 -10.49 -7.50 7.52
CA THR A 293 -9.09 -7.93 7.44
C THR A 293 -8.14 -6.78 7.06
N TYR A 294 -8.55 -5.89 6.15
CA TYR A 294 -7.71 -4.75 5.76
C TYR A 294 -7.50 -3.79 6.93
N PHE A 295 -8.52 -3.55 7.73
CA PHE A 295 -8.42 -2.69 8.92
C PHE A 295 -7.65 -3.38 10.05
N VAL A 296 -7.79 -4.69 10.25
CA VAL A 296 -6.93 -5.46 11.17
C VAL A 296 -5.46 -5.24 10.81
N ARG A 297 -5.08 -5.39 9.53
CA ARG A 297 -3.72 -5.14 9.05
C ARG A 297 -3.30 -3.69 9.25
N PHE A 298 -4.20 -2.73 9.03
CA PHE A 298 -3.90 -1.33 9.30
C PHE A 298 -3.67 -1.06 10.81
N GLY A 299 -4.44 -1.68 11.70
CA GLY A 299 -4.21 -1.65 13.14
C GLY A 299 -2.82 -2.16 13.53
N GLN A 300 -2.37 -3.25 12.92
CA GLN A 300 -1.01 -3.79 13.10
C GLN A 300 0.05 -2.79 12.62
N VAL A 301 -0.17 -2.14 11.47
CA VAL A 301 0.72 -1.08 10.94
C VAL A 301 0.79 0.10 11.91
N LEU A 302 -0.32 0.54 12.50
CA LEU A 302 -0.33 1.61 13.51
C LEU A 302 0.51 1.22 14.73
N ALA A 303 0.36 0.00 15.24
CA ALA A 303 1.15 -0.49 16.36
C ALA A 303 2.67 -0.49 16.03
N VAL A 304 3.05 -0.98 14.85
CA VAL A 304 4.45 -0.92 14.38
C VAL A 304 4.96 0.51 14.30
N LEU A 305 4.20 1.43 13.71
CA LEU A 305 4.59 2.85 13.63
C LEU A 305 4.72 3.47 15.03
N GLY A 306 3.83 3.16 15.96
CA GLY A 306 3.90 3.61 17.35
C GLY A 306 5.17 3.13 18.05
N ILE A 307 5.54 1.85 17.89
CA ILE A 307 6.80 1.29 18.40
C ILE A 307 8.00 2.03 17.79
N LEU A 308 8.00 2.28 16.49
CA LEU A 308 9.10 2.98 15.81
C LEU A 308 9.23 4.44 16.24
N ILE A 309 8.12 5.13 16.55
CA ILE A 309 8.14 6.47 17.15
C ILE A 309 8.83 6.43 18.52
N LEU A 310 8.52 5.44 19.35
CA LEU A 310 9.16 5.28 20.66
C LEU A 310 10.64 4.92 20.53
N ILE A 311 11.01 4.09 19.57
CA ILE A 311 12.42 3.79 19.28
C ILE A 311 13.15 5.06 18.83
N ASP A 312 12.59 5.86 17.92
CA ASP A 312 13.21 7.13 17.46
C ASP A 312 13.39 8.12 18.62
N LYS A 313 12.46 8.11 19.60
CA LYS A 313 12.53 8.95 20.78
C LYS A 313 13.63 8.52 21.76
N TYR A 314 13.74 7.22 22.07
CA TYR A 314 14.59 6.74 23.16
C TYR A 314 15.92 6.16 22.69
N MET A 315 16.05 5.78 21.42
CA MET A 315 17.23 5.13 20.88
C MET A 315 17.86 5.93 19.76
N THR A 316 19.15 6.18 19.86
CA THR A 316 19.91 6.78 18.75
C THR A 316 20.32 5.70 17.75
N ILE A 317 19.63 5.64 16.60
CA ILE A 317 20.00 4.72 15.54
C ILE A 317 21.25 5.25 14.84
N LYS A 318 22.36 4.53 15.02
CA LYS A 318 23.68 4.87 14.46
C LYS A 318 23.88 4.30 13.04
N SER A 319 23.12 3.25 12.66
CA SER A 319 23.29 2.59 11.36
C SER A 319 22.82 3.46 10.20
N LYS A 320 23.77 4.15 9.57
CA LYS A 320 23.49 4.92 8.35
C LYS A 320 23.03 4.04 7.19
N LEU A 321 23.54 2.79 7.10
CA LEU A 321 23.16 1.83 6.07
C LEU A 321 21.68 1.47 6.17
N PHE A 322 21.21 1.13 7.38
CA PHE A 322 19.80 0.78 7.61
C PHE A 322 18.87 1.92 7.16
N LEU A 323 19.13 3.16 7.56
CA LEU A 323 18.30 4.30 7.13
C LEU A 323 18.41 4.57 5.62
N LYS A 324 19.56 4.30 4.99
CA LYS A 324 19.77 4.46 3.55
C LYS A 324 18.99 3.43 2.73
N ILE A 325 18.80 2.21 3.23
CA ILE A 325 17.93 1.18 2.63
C ILE A 325 16.52 1.74 2.44
N GLY A 326 15.92 2.31 3.48
CA GLY A 326 14.60 2.92 3.41
C GLY A 326 14.48 4.11 2.43
N GLN A 327 15.59 4.78 2.12
CA GLN A 327 15.60 5.88 1.16
C GLN A 327 15.67 5.40 -0.30
N ASN A 328 16.16 4.19 -0.54
CA ASN A 328 16.38 3.61 -1.87
C ASN A 328 15.42 2.42 -2.15
N THR A 329 14.18 2.49 -1.68
CA THR A 329 13.23 1.38 -1.81
C THR A 329 12.93 1.00 -3.25
N LEU A 330 12.82 1.94 -4.19
CA LEU A 330 12.49 1.62 -5.59
C LEU A 330 13.62 0.89 -6.31
N PRO A 331 14.89 1.33 -6.29
CA PRO A 331 15.99 0.55 -6.87
C PRO A 331 16.09 -0.86 -6.29
N ILE A 332 15.93 -1.00 -4.98
CA ILE A 332 15.97 -2.30 -4.31
C ILE A 332 14.79 -3.20 -4.79
N TYR A 333 13.59 -2.61 -4.91
CA TYR A 333 12.43 -3.31 -5.44
C TYR A 333 12.65 -3.79 -6.89
N ILE A 334 13.19 -2.94 -7.75
CA ILE A 334 13.47 -3.29 -9.15
C ILE A 334 14.49 -4.43 -9.21
N LEU A 335 15.61 -4.30 -8.47
CA LEU A 335 16.69 -5.27 -8.49
C LEU A 335 16.22 -6.66 -8.02
N HIS A 336 15.49 -6.74 -6.88
CA HIS A 336 15.01 -8.04 -6.41
C HIS A 336 13.99 -8.67 -7.36
N SER A 337 13.13 -7.87 -8.01
CA SER A 337 12.17 -8.36 -8.99
C SER A 337 12.84 -8.93 -10.23
N ILE A 338 13.96 -8.34 -10.66
CA ILE A 338 14.77 -8.86 -11.78
C ILE A 338 15.44 -10.17 -11.38
N ILE A 339 16.07 -10.22 -10.20
CA ILE A 339 16.83 -11.39 -9.75
C ILE A 339 15.87 -12.57 -9.47
N LEU A 340 14.82 -12.35 -8.71
CA LEU A 340 13.96 -13.42 -8.23
C LEU A 340 12.95 -13.87 -9.29
N TYR A 341 12.23 -12.92 -9.88
CA TYR A 341 11.11 -13.20 -10.79
C TYR A 341 11.44 -13.02 -12.27
N GLY A 342 12.69 -12.70 -12.59
CA GLY A 342 13.12 -12.48 -13.97
C GLY A 342 12.47 -11.28 -14.63
N GLY A 343 12.15 -10.22 -13.86
CA GLY A 343 11.56 -9.00 -14.40
C GLY A 343 12.35 -8.48 -15.61
N ILE A 344 11.67 -7.94 -16.62
CA ILE A 344 12.16 -7.46 -17.91
C ILE A 344 12.59 -8.61 -18.82
N LEU A 345 13.58 -9.42 -18.43
CA LEU A 345 14.17 -10.45 -19.29
C LEU A 345 13.37 -11.76 -19.28
N GLY A 346 12.67 -12.09 -18.20
CA GLY A 346 12.00 -13.38 -18.03
C GLY A 346 12.95 -14.52 -17.63
N ILE A 347 14.12 -14.18 -17.11
CA ILE A 347 15.15 -15.11 -16.61
C ILE A 347 15.45 -14.70 -15.16
N GLY A 348 15.11 -15.55 -14.21
CA GLY A 348 15.30 -15.30 -12.79
C GLY A 348 15.42 -16.61 -12.00
N LEU A 349 15.57 -16.51 -10.69
CA LEU A 349 15.66 -17.68 -9.81
C LEU A 349 14.32 -18.44 -9.73
N ASN A 350 13.21 -17.71 -9.84
CA ASN A 350 11.83 -18.25 -9.81
C ASN A 350 10.97 -17.46 -10.81
N PRO A 351 11.19 -17.67 -12.15
CA PRO A 351 10.61 -16.84 -13.21
C PRO A 351 9.09 -17.07 -13.42
#